data_c876306fdb9557f74c69f646985d0ec4
#
_entry.id   c876306fdb9557f74c69f646985d0ec4
#
_cell.length_a   1.000
_cell.length_b   1.000
_cell.length_c   1.000
_cell.angle_alpha   90.00
_cell.angle_beta   90.00
_cell.angle_gamma   90.00
#
_symmetry.space_group_name_H-M   'P 1'
#
loop_
_entity.id
_entity.type
_entity.pdbx_description
1 polymer ?
#
loop_
_entity_poly.entity_id
_entity_poly.type
_entity_poly.pdbx_seq_one_letter_code
_entity_poly.pdbx_strand_id
1 'polypeptide(L)'
;MKKITKYAAAVALLCGVSTAAFAQDNKEDFKPYWFVGVQGGAQTTFTNYNSLKLLTPQFAFQFGRWFAPEFGARLHLMGYDQKGGIGEGQYGLNKQTYKFKACTADIDFLFNMSNILSPARNCKNFNWILLAGFGSNYSWDYDEFKTLTYNNDFQSHYPNYHEQVCGTKHSTFNGRLGTIFEYDVTNSLSLNLELQANYKNDLYNLKTNDKNDWQAAALIGVTFKIGKAKKAPVQEVEPIYETRIDTVWYNDTSYKTVETEASLRRDLHFAIRKNDPISQQTVSEIVNFVKNNKDVKITVTGYADKGTGNNRVNMEYSKNRAEALTKALVDAGVPAEIITTEWKGDSVQPFANNDDNRATITVASGIGEKKEEVVTKKYRLEEKKVRVN
;
A
#
# COMPACT_ATOMS: atom_id res chain seq x y z
N MET A 1 -40.08 -23.19 34.56
CA MET A 1 -39.17 -24.34 34.48
C MET A 1 -39.24 -25.14 33.16
N LYS A 2 -40.36 -25.34 32.49
CA LYS A 2 -40.45 -26.11 31.22
C LYS A 2 -39.82 -25.46 29.99
N LYS A 3 -39.49 -24.15 29.98
CA LYS A 3 -38.85 -23.47 28.83
C LYS A 3 -37.30 -23.57 28.87
N ILE A 4 -36.70 -23.65 30.04
CA ILE A 4 -35.25 -23.77 30.23
C ILE A 4 -34.72 -25.13 29.77
N THR A 5 -35.49 -26.21 29.98
CA THR A 5 -35.13 -27.55 29.56
C THR A 5 -35.03 -27.76 28.05
N LYS A 6 -35.84 -27.01 27.27
CA LYS A 6 -35.76 -27.09 25.80
C LYS A 6 -34.52 -26.46 25.19
N TYR A 7 -33.99 -25.43 25.82
CA TYR A 7 -32.73 -24.78 25.34
C TYR A 7 -31.48 -25.56 25.78
N ALA A 8 -31.52 -26.20 26.96
CA ALA A 8 -30.43 -27.09 27.42
C ALA A 8 -30.27 -28.34 26.52
N ALA A 9 -31.37 -28.88 26.00
CA ALA A 9 -31.37 -30.01 25.06
C ALA A 9 -30.83 -29.62 23.67
N ALA A 10 -31.14 -28.41 23.18
CA ALA A 10 -30.61 -27.90 21.90
C ALA A 10 -29.09 -27.64 21.96
N VAL A 11 -28.57 -27.16 23.10
CA VAL A 11 -27.14 -26.97 23.32
C VAL A 11 -26.39 -28.30 23.39
N ALA A 12 -26.97 -29.33 24.02
CA ALA A 12 -26.39 -30.68 24.10
C ALA A 12 -26.34 -31.36 22.70
N LEU A 13 -27.33 -31.10 21.82
CA LEU A 13 -27.35 -31.65 20.47
C LEU A 13 -26.30 -30.98 19.55
N LEU A 14 -26.05 -29.69 19.70
CA LEU A 14 -25.03 -28.95 18.94
C LEU A 14 -23.60 -29.34 19.35
N CYS A 15 -23.36 -29.74 20.59
CA CYS A 15 -22.06 -30.24 21.05
C CYS A 15 -21.74 -31.66 20.56
N GLY A 16 -22.75 -32.43 20.12
CA GLY A 16 -22.59 -33.82 19.68
C GLY A 16 -22.29 -34.03 18.20
N VAL A 17 -22.52 -33.03 17.34
CA VAL A 17 -22.51 -33.21 15.88
C VAL A 17 -21.16 -32.86 15.21
N SER A 18 -20.22 -32.23 15.91
CA SER A 18 -19.05 -31.65 15.24
C SER A 18 -17.76 -32.47 15.27
N THR A 19 -17.74 -33.67 15.82
CA THR A 19 -16.49 -34.46 15.91
C THR A 19 -16.17 -35.29 14.65
N ALA A 20 -17.10 -35.40 13.70
CA ALA A 20 -16.95 -36.30 12.54
C ALA A 20 -16.53 -35.64 11.22
N ALA A 21 -16.58 -34.31 11.11
CA ALA A 21 -16.43 -33.64 9.80
C ALA A 21 -15.04 -33.02 9.50
N PHE A 22 -14.14 -33.00 10.48
CA PHE A 22 -12.82 -32.35 10.34
C PHE A 22 -11.63 -33.29 10.61
N ALA A 23 -11.78 -34.58 10.36
CA ALA A 23 -10.71 -35.56 10.55
C ALA A 23 -10.17 -35.98 9.21
N GLN A 24 -9.13 -35.33 8.72
CA GLN A 24 -8.19 -35.98 7.79
C GLN A 24 -6.80 -35.31 7.85
N ASP A 25 -5.81 -36.17 8.12
CA ASP A 25 -4.37 -36.13 7.95
C ASP A 25 -3.52 -35.07 8.69
N ASN A 26 -2.55 -35.61 9.44
CA ASN A 26 -1.40 -34.95 10.10
C ASN A 26 -1.71 -33.99 11.24
N LYS A 27 -2.68 -34.31 12.09
CA LYS A 27 -2.83 -33.65 13.39
C LYS A 27 -1.87 -34.28 14.38
N GLU A 28 -0.77 -33.57 14.69
CA GLU A 28 -0.07 -33.77 15.98
C GLU A 28 -1.12 -33.95 17.07
N ASP A 29 -0.92 -34.86 18.04
CA ASP A 29 -1.85 -35.28 19.08
C ASP A 29 -2.42 -34.10 19.87
N PHE A 30 -3.40 -33.41 19.32
CA PHE A 30 -4.13 -32.34 20.01
C PHE A 30 -4.91 -33.01 21.16
N LYS A 31 -4.62 -32.58 22.38
CA LYS A 31 -5.39 -33.00 23.57
C LYS A 31 -6.34 -31.86 23.95
N PRO A 32 -7.68 -32.10 23.95
CA PRO A 32 -8.64 -31.12 24.43
C PRO A 32 -8.26 -30.64 25.85
N TYR A 33 -8.33 -29.31 26.04
CA TYR A 33 -7.96 -28.71 27.32
C TYR A 33 -8.96 -27.65 27.76
N TRP A 34 -9.03 -27.47 29.11
CA TRP A 34 -9.84 -26.42 29.71
C TRP A 34 -9.06 -25.11 29.83
N PHE A 35 -9.78 -24.03 29.94
CA PHE A 35 -9.18 -22.75 30.27
C PHE A 35 -10.08 -21.93 31.18
N VAL A 36 -9.47 -21.07 31.97
CA VAL A 36 -10.11 -20.05 32.80
C VAL A 36 -9.38 -18.74 32.60
N GLY A 37 -10.11 -17.63 32.61
CA GLY A 37 -9.48 -16.33 32.44
C GLY A 37 -10.27 -15.20 33.07
N VAL A 38 -9.57 -14.09 33.28
CA VAL A 38 -10.14 -12.84 33.75
C VAL A 38 -9.74 -11.70 32.78
N GLN A 39 -10.64 -10.78 32.61
CA GLN A 39 -10.43 -9.65 31.71
C GLN A 39 -10.96 -8.37 32.34
N GLY A 40 -10.33 -7.26 32.00
CA GLY A 40 -10.77 -5.91 32.35
C GLY A 40 -10.71 -5.00 31.13
N GLY A 41 -11.56 -4.01 31.10
CA GLY A 41 -11.59 -3.11 29.99
C GLY A 41 -12.71 -2.08 30.07
N ALA A 42 -13.23 -1.67 28.94
CA ALA A 42 -14.27 -0.67 28.83
C ALA A 42 -15.29 -1.04 27.75
N GLN A 43 -16.49 -0.56 27.96
CA GLN A 43 -17.58 -0.68 26.99
C GLN A 43 -18.31 0.63 26.78
N THR A 44 -19.02 0.73 25.66
CA THR A 44 -19.96 1.82 25.40
C THR A 44 -21.18 1.29 24.66
N THR A 45 -22.35 1.89 24.92
CA THR A 45 -23.60 1.55 24.21
C THR A 45 -23.89 2.59 23.14
N PHE A 46 -24.19 2.14 21.94
CA PHE A 46 -24.59 2.99 20.81
C PHE A 46 -26.10 3.24 20.89
N THR A 47 -26.44 4.46 21.19
CA THR A 47 -27.82 4.93 21.34
C THR A 47 -27.94 6.33 20.71
N ASN A 48 -29.12 6.96 20.80
CA ASN A 48 -29.31 8.35 20.39
C ASN A 48 -28.56 9.37 21.28
N TYR A 49 -27.68 8.92 22.14
CA TYR A 49 -26.83 9.73 23.02
C TYR A 49 -25.35 9.60 22.62
N ASN A 50 -24.51 10.53 23.06
CA ASN A 50 -23.07 10.46 22.78
C ASN A 50 -22.43 9.24 23.45
N SER A 51 -22.02 8.26 22.64
CA SER A 51 -21.45 6.99 23.10
C SER A 51 -20.21 7.16 23.99
N LEU A 52 -19.36 8.18 23.75
CA LEU A 52 -18.17 8.42 24.60
C LEU A 52 -18.53 8.80 26.05
N LYS A 53 -19.70 9.43 26.26
CA LYS A 53 -20.20 9.75 27.60
C LYS A 53 -20.78 8.53 28.32
N LEU A 54 -21.10 7.49 27.56
CA LEU A 54 -21.62 6.22 28.07
C LEU A 54 -20.54 5.18 28.32
N LEU A 55 -19.27 5.57 28.21
CA LEU A 55 -18.13 4.68 28.51
C LEU A 55 -18.16 4.26 29.98
N THR A 56 -18.07 2.94 30.20
CA THR A 56 -18.03 2.34 31.54
C THR A 56 -16.94 1.28 31.63
N PRO A 57 -16.27 1.13 32.80
CA PRO A 57 -15.36 0.01 33.01
C PRO A 57 -16.12 -1.31 32.99
N GLN A 58 -15.46 -2.36 32.54
CA GLN A 58 -15.99 -3.72 32.53
C GLN A 58 -14.99 -4.71 33.09
N PHE A 59 -15.53 -5.70 33.79
CA PHE A 59 -14.80 -6.87 34.23
C PHE A 59 -15.47 -8.12 33.67
N ALA A 60 -14.66 -9.09 33.27
CA ALA A 60 -15.19 -10.34 32.75
C ALA A 60 -14.42 -11.54 33.34
N PHE A 61 -15.15 -12.64 33.49
CA PHE A 61 -14.65 -13.94 33.81
C PHE A 61 -15.03 -14.91 32.69
N GLN A 62 -14.09 -15.76 32.30
CA GLN A 62 -14.34 -16.77 31.27
C GLN A 62 -13.88 -18.16 31.75
N PHE A 63 -14.69 -19.17 31.39
CA PHE A 63 -14.37 -20.56 31.60
C PHE A 63 -14.80 -21.35 30.37
N GLY A 64 -13.86 -22.10 29.78
CA GLY A 64 -14.14 -22.77 28.52
C GLY A 64 -13.28 -23.99 28.26
N ARG A 65 -13.53 -24.58 27.07
CA ARG A 65 -12.80 -25.75 26.62
C ARG A 65 -12.50 -25.65 25.13
N TRP A 66 -11.30 -25.96 24.75
CA TRP A 66 -10.95 -26.25 23.38
C TRP A 66 -11.15 -27.73 23.10
N PHE A 67 -12.00 -28.04 22.13
CA PHE A 67 -12.35 -29.41 21.69
C PHE A 67 -11.45 -29.89 20.57
N ALA A 68 -11.05 -28.96 19.70
CA ALA A 68 -10.15 -29.14 18.57
C ALA A 68 -9.21 -27.93 18.48
N PRO A 69 -8.13 -28.00 17.71
CA PRO A 69 -7.25 -26.86 17.49
C PRO A 69 -7.99 -25.63 16.92
N GLU A 70 -9.05 -25.85 16.13
CA GLU A 70 -9.82 -24.86 15.42
C GLU A 70 -11.07 -24.40 16.16
N PHE A 71 -11.57 -25.21 17.11
CA PHE A 71 -12.89 -25.00 17.72
C PHE A 71 -12.91 -25.15 19.24
N GLY A 72 -13.53 -24.22 19.93
CA GLY A 72 -13.79 -24.24 21.36
C GLY A 72 -15.11 -23.61 21.73
N ALA A 73 -15.46 -23.69 23.00
CA ALA A 73 -16.60 -22.96 23.56
C ALA A 73 -16.28 -22.49 24.98
N ARG A 74 -16.95 -21.38 25.38
CA ARG A 74 -16.78 -20.85 26.74
C ARG A 74 -18.09 -20.31 27.30
N LEU A 75 -18.18 -20.29 28.61
CA LEU A 75 -19.08 -19.43 29.36
C LEU A 75 -18.32 -18.13 29.64
N HIS A 76 -18.96 -17.01 29.35
CA HIS A 76 -18.40 -15.67 29.55
C HIS A 76 -19.37 -14.85 30.42
N LEU A 77 -18.89 -14.41 31.56
CA LEU A 77 -19.63 -13.54 32.46
C LEU A 77 -19.02 -12.15 32.42
N MET A 78 -19.81 -11.12 32.19
CA MET A 78 -19.33 -9.74 32.08
C MET A 78 -20.28 -8.76 32.75
N GLY A 79 -19.76 -7.76 33.40
CA GLY A 79 -20.52 -6.69 34.08
C GLY A 79 -19.54 -5.71 34.68
N TYR A 80 -19.91 -4.71 35.44
CA TYR A 80 -20.99 -4.57 36.38
C TYR A 80 -21.75 -3.25 36.13
N ASP A 81 -21.05 -2.07 36.24
CA ASP A 81 -21.66 -0.76 36.11
C ASP A 81 -21.96 -0.42 34.63
N GLN A 82 -23.12 0.15 34.41
CA GLN A 82 -23.60 0.54 33.10
C GLN A 82 -24.07 1.99 33.12
N LYS A 83 -24.08 2.63 31.95
CA LYS A 83 -24.69 3.96 31.75
C LYS A 83 -25.71 3.93 30.64
N GLY A 84 -26.85 4.57 30.88
CA GLY A 84 -27.83 4.92 29.88
C GLY A 84 -27.83 6.42 29.60
N GLY A 85 -28.38 6.82 28.47
CA GLY A 85 -28.46 8.24 28.09
C GLY A 85 -29.88 8.63 27.70
N ILE A 86 -30.34 9.76 28.20
CA ILE A 86 -31.60 10.43 27.84
C ILE A 86 -31.24 11.54 26.84
N GLY A 87 -31.85 11.52 25.64
CA GLY A 87 -31.68 12.54 24.61
C GLY A 87 -32.36 13.85 24.99
N GLU A 88 -32.02 14.92 24.28
CA GLU A 88 -32.67 16.23 24.47
C GLU A 88 -34.16 16.17 24.18
N GLY A 89 -34.98 16.68 25.11
CA GLY A 89 -36.45 16.65 24.99
C GLY A 89 -37.10 15.28 25.21
N GLN A 90 -36.31 14.21 25.38
CA GLN A 90 -36.85 12.89 25.72
C GLN A 90 -37.36 12.89 27.15
N TYR A 91 -38.61 12.46 27.33
CA TYR A 91 -39.29 12.48 28.65
C TYR A 91 -39.45 13.88 29.27
N GLY A 92 -39.46 14.94 28.46
CA GLY A 92 -39.49 16.31 28.97
C GLY A 92 -38.18 16.76 29.69
N LEU A 93 -37.08 16.04 29.48
CA LEU A 93 -35.83 16.25 30.18
C LEU A 93 -34.74 16.83 29.25
N ASN A 94 -33.79 17.54 29.84
CA ASN A 94 -32.56 17.90 29.16
C ASN A 94 -31.66 16.67 28.99
N LYS A 95 -30.71 16.78 28.07
CA LYS A 95 -29.73 15.72 27.76
C LYS A 95 -28.89 15.35 28.98
N GLN A 96 -29.03 14.10 29.48
CA GLN A 96 -28.32 13.62 30.67
C GLN A 96 -28.09 12.09 30.64
N THR A 97 -27.25 11.62 31.56
CA THR A 97 -26.94 10.19 31.70
C THR A 97 -27.42 9.69 33.07
N TYR A 98 -27.68 8.40 33.16
CA TYR A 98 -27.99 7.71 34.39
C TYR A 98 -27.19 6.40 34.46
N LYS A 99 -26.99 5.91 35.68
CA LYS A 99 -26.30 4.64 35.95
C LYS A 99 -27.30 3.57 36.35
N PHE A 100 -26.93 2.36 36.04
CA PHE A 100 -27.61 1.14 36.45
C PHE A 100 -26.61 -0.03 36.50
N LYS A 101 -27.00 -1.17 36.97
CA LYS A 101 -26.16 -2.35 37.04
C LYS A 101 -26.64 -3.43 36.09
N ALA A 102 -25.69 -4.14 35.48
CA ALA A 102 -26.02 -5.31 34.66
C ALA A 102 -24.89 -6.34 34.68
N CYS A 103 -25.29 -7.59 34.58
CA CYS A 103 -24.38 -8.71 34.39
C CYS A 103 -24.87 -9.53 33.20
N THR A 104 -23.98 -9.92 32.33
CA THR A 104 -24.27 -10.73 31.15
C THR A 104 -23.64 -12.10 31.32
N ALA A 105 -24.39 -13.15 31.02
CA ALA A 105 -23.89 -14.52 31.00
C ALA A 105 -24.15 -15.10 29.60
N ASP A 106 -23.08 -15.37 28.86
CA ASP A 106 -23.12 -15.82 27.48
C ASP A 106 -22.39 -17.13 27.28
N ILE A 107 -22.86 -17.92 26.34
CA ILE A 107 -22.14 -19.05 25.76
C ILE A 107 -21.56 -18.60 24.44
N ASP A 108 -20.24 -18.58 24.32
CA ASP A 108 -19.53 -18.22 23.09
C ASP A 108 -18.95 -19.46 22.42
N PHE A 109 -19.10 -19.55 21.12
CA PHE A 109 -18.38 -20.46 20.24
C PHE A 109 -17.12 -19.78 19.71
N LEU A 110 -16.01 -20.45 19.78
CA LEU A 110 -14.68 -19.93 19.46
C LEU A 110 -14.13 -20.65 18.23
N PHE A 111 -13.71 -19.86 17.24
CA PHE A 111 -13.12 -20.34 15.98
C PHE A 111 -11.71 -19.81 15.85
N ASN A 112 -10.70 -20.67 16.01
CA ASN A 112 -9.30 -20.26 15.87
C ASN A 112 -8.91 -20.14 14.40
N MET A 113 -9.01 -18.92 13.87
CA MET A 113 -8.72 -18.61 12.48
C MET A 113 -7.26 -18.86 12.12
N SER A 114 -6.33 -18.67 13.06
CA SER A 114 -4.92 -18.97 12.83
C SER A 114 -4.68 -20.46 12.52
N ASN A 115 -5.47 -21.36 13.13
CA ASN A 115 -5.40 -22.79 12.86
C ASN A 115 -6.23 -23.22 11.65
N ILE A 116 -7.35 -22.55 11.39
CA ILE A 116 -8.21 -22.83 10.20
C ILE A 116 -7.48 -22.44 8.92
N LEU A 117 -6.88 -21.24 8.88
CA LEU A 117 -6.27 -20.69 7.66
C LEU A 117 -4.85 -21.22 7.41
N SER A 118 -4.15 -21.66 8.46
CA SER A 118 -2.77 -22.13 8.34
C SER A 118 -2.50 -23.27 9.33
N PRO A 119 -2.98 -24.49 9.04
CA PRO A 119 -2.82 -25.64 9.93
C PRO A 119 -1.35 -26.04 10.17
N ALA A 120 -0.50 -25.86 9.15
CA ALA A 120 0.92 -26.25 9.16
C ALA A 120 1.86 -25.21 9.82
N ARG A 121 1.34 -24.16 10.40
CA ARG A 121 2.16 -23.08 10.98
C ARG A 121 2.81 -23.50 12.29
N ASN A 122 4.14 -23.69 12.27
CA ASN A 122 4.90 -24.20 13.41
C ASN A 122 5.22 -23.17 14.51
N CYS A 123 5.02 -21.87 14.29
CA CYS A 123 5.28 -20.80 15.27
C CYS A 123 3.99 -20.22 15.80
N LYS A 124 3.44 -20.79 16.88
CA LYS A 124 2.07 -20.43 17.27
C LYS A 124 1.98 -19.95 18.69
N ASN A 125 2.66 -18.87 18.96
CA ASN A 125 2.38 -18.13 20.19
C ASN A 125 1.22 -17.15 20.01
N PHE A 126 0.87 -16.81 18.75
CA PHE A 126 -0.23 -15.88 18.43
C PHE A 126 -1.41 -16.63 17.81
N ASN A 127 -2.60 -16.41 18.35
CA ASN A 127 -3.86 -16.95 17.87
C ASN A 127 -4.85 -15.82 17.59
N TRP A 128 -5.39 -15.83 16.39
CA TRP A 128 -6.53 -15.01 16.02
C TRP A 128 -7.79 -15.87 16.10
N ILE A 129 -8.73 -15.47 16.96
CA ILE A 129 -9.95 -16.24 17.26
C ILE A 129 -11.15 -15.35 16.95
N LEU A 130 -12.09 -15.86 16.17
CA LEU A 130 -13.42 -15.27 16.04
C LEU A 130 -14.34 -15.91 17.05
N LEU A 131 -15.30 -15.14 17.55
CA LEU A 131 -16.33 -15.64 18.45
C LEU A 131 -17.73 -15.23 17.98
N ALA A 132 -18.68 -16.12 18.22
CA ALA A 132 -20.11 -15.85 18.12
C ALA A 132 -20.78 -16.48 19.34
N GLY A 133 -21.63 -15.71 20.00
CA GLY A 133 -22.26 -16.15 21.23
C GLY A 133 -23.65 -15.60 21.45
N PHE A 134 -24.32 -16.16 22.40
CA PHE A 134 -25.60 -15.70 22.87
C PHE A 134 -25.80 -16.03 24.35
N GLY A 135 -26.67 -15.28 25.00
CA GLY A 135 -26.95 -15.49 26.40
C GLY A 135 -28.03 -14.56 26.93
N SER A 136 -27.91 -14.27 28.21
CA SER A 136 -28.84 -13.43 28.93
C SER A 136 -28.12 -12.31 29.65
N ASN A 137 -28.67 -11.13 29.53
CA ASN A 137 -28.31 -9.97 30.31
C ASN A 137 -29.30 -9.82 31.45
N TYR A 138 -28.79 -9.65 32.65
CA TYR A 138 -29.58 -9.38 33.86
C TYR A 138 -29.23 -7.99 34.35
N SER A 139 -30.26 -7.11 34.44
CA SER A 139 -30.06 -5.70 34.78
C SER A 139 -30.98 -5.25 35.92
N TRP A 140 -30.48 -4.34 36.77
CA TRP A 140 -31.13 -3.88 37.99
C TRP A 140 -30.53 -2.53 38.44
N ASP A 141 -31.10 -1.98 39.55
CA ASP A 141 -30.61 -0.75 40.18
C ASP A 141 -30.75 0.50 39.30
N TYR A 142 -32.03 0.78 38.97
CA TYR A 142 -32.39 1.89 38.09
C TYR A 142 -32.80 3.16 38.87
N ASP A 143 -32.35 3.33 40.09
CA ASP A 143 -32.80 4.42 40.96
C ASP A 143 -32.49 5.80 40.38
N GLU A 144 -31.35 5.97 39.72
CA GLU A 144 -31.02 7.21 39.02
C GLU A 144 -32.04 7.50 37.89
N PHE A 145 -32.36 6.52 37.05
CA PHE A 145 -33.34 6.68 36.00
C PHE A 145 -34.72 7.04 36.56
N LYS A 146 -35.14 6.35 37.61
CA LYS A 146 -36.40 6.61 38.31
C LYS A 146 -36.47 8.04 38.85
N THR A 147 -35.40 8.51 39.51
CA THR A 147 -35.34 9.86 40.05
C THR A 147 -35.41 10.91 38.94
N LEU A 148 -34.67 10.71 37.83
CA LEU A 148 -34.61 11.65 36.70
C LEU A 148 -35.96 11.73 35.96
N THR A 149 -36.70 10.64 35.86
CA THR A 149 -37.94 10.56 35.13
C THR A 149 -39.19 10.76 36.05
N TYR A 150 -38.98 11.08 37.32
CA TYR A 150 -40.04 11.37 38.26
C TYR A 150 -40.59 12.80 38.05
N ASN A 151 -41.24 13.00 36.89
CA ASN A 151 -41.91 14.26 36.52
C ASN A 151 -43.30 13.98 35.93
N ASN A 152 -44.13 15.01 35.91
CA ASN A 152 -45.53 14.87 35.45
C ASN A 152 -45.63 14.53 33.98
N ASP A 153 -44.70 14.97 33.14
CA ASP A 153 -44.70 14.70 31.71
C ASP A 153 -44.45 13.20 31.43
N PHE A 154 -43.42 12.63 32.06
CA PHE A 154 -43.16 11.19 31.93
C PHE A 154 -44.28 10.33 32.49
N GLN A 155 -44.81 10.67 33.66
CA GLN A 155 -45.88 9.90 34.30
C GLN A 155 -47.19 9.95 33.53
N SER A 156 -47.48 11.07 32.84
CA SER A 156 -48.68 11.18 31.99
C SER A 156 -48.62 10.30 30.76
N HIS A 157 -47.44 10.13 30.19
CA HIS A 157 -47.23 9.29 29.00
C HIS A 157 -46.98 7.82 29.35
N TYR A 158 -46.40 7.52 30.50
CA TYR A 158 -46.06 6.17 30.96
C TYR A 158 -46.56 5.92 32.40
N PRO A 159 -47.87 5.85 32.59
CA PRO A 159 -48.41 5.64 33.93
C PRO A 159 -47.97 4.27 34.47
N ASN A 160 -47.60 4.25 35.77
CA ASN A 160 -47.13 3.07 36.50
C ASN A 160 -45.79 2.46 35.99
N TYR A 161 -45.06 3.13 35.07
CA TYR A 161 -43.82 2.61 34.53
C TYR A 161 -42.76 2.44 35.63
N HIS A 162 -42.67 3.35 36.57
CA HIS A 162 -41.72 3.28 37.68
C HIS A 162 -42.00 2.06 38.59
N GLU A 163 -43.25 1.70 38.82
CA GLU A 163 -43.59 0.55 39.65
C GLU A 163 -43.46 -0.77 38.88
N GLN A 164 -43.88 -0.79 37.64
CA GLN A 164 -43.93 -2.01 36.84
C GLN A 164 -42.56 -2.36 36.19
N VAL A 165 -41.80 -1.34 35.85
CA VAL A 165 -40.54 -1.52 35.09
C VAL A 165 -39.31 -1.14 35.93
N CYS A 166 -39.19 0.10 36.42
CA CYS A 166 -38.01 0.54 37.14
C CYS A 166 -37.79 -0.16 38.51
N GLY A 167 -38.88 -0.61 39.13
CA GLY A 167 -38.82 -1.36 40.40
C GLY A 167 -38.46 -2.84 40.26
N THR A 168 -38.35 -3.36 39.05
CA THR A 168 -38.11 -4.78 38.78
C THR A 168 -36.71 -5.03 38.19
N LYS A 169 -36.32 -6.29 38.23
CA LYS A 169 -35.09 -6.77 37.59
C LYS A 169 -35.45 -7.34 36.22
N HIS A 170 -34.62 -7.04 35.23
CA HIS A 170 -34.92 -7.47 33.87
C HIS A 170 -33.92 -8.50 33.40
N SER A 171 -34.43 -9.54 32.77
CA SER A 171 -33.62 -10.52 32.07
C SER A 171 -33.92 -10.39 30.57
N THR A 172 -32.91 -10.04 29.80
CA THR A 172 -33.06 -9.81 28.35
C THR A 172 -32.09 -10.67 27.57
N PHE A 173 -32.44 -10.94 26.32
CA PHE A 173 -31.54 -11.66 25.41
C PHE A 173 -30.31 -10.79 25.07
N ASN A 174 -29.14 -11.47 24.98
CA ASN A 174 -27.91 -10.90 24.49
C ASN A 174 -27.36 -11.76 23.35
N GLY A 175 -27.02 -11.13 22.22
CA GLY A 175 -26.29 -11.73 21.12
C GLY A 175 -24.91 -11.10 21.04
N ARG A 176 -23.89 -11.90 20.70
CA ARG A 176 -22.49 -11.43 20.71
C ARG A 176 -21.74 -11.91 19.49
N LEU A 177 -20.95 -10.98 18.91
CA LEU A 177 -19.94 -11.27 17.91
C LEU A 177 -18.64 -10.58 18.34
N GLY A 178 -17.49 -11.18 18.04
CA GLY A 178 -16.22 -10.54 18.37
C GLY A 178 -15.00 -11.26 17.82
N THR A 179 -13.86 -10.70 18.18
CA THR A 179 -12.55 -11.24 17.83
C THR A 179 -11.61 -11.16 19.02
N ILE A 180 -10.78 -12.18 19.17
CA ILE A 180 -9.77 -12.27 20.23
C ILE A 180 -8.41 -12.41 19.55
N PHE A 181 -7.47 -11.58 19.97
CA PHE A 181 -6.06 -11.72 19.69
C PHE A 181 -5.38 -12.26 20.94
N GLU A 182 -4.95 -13.51 20.90
CA GLU A 182 -4.34 -14.21 22.03
C GLU A 182 -2.88 -14.49 21.76
N TYR A 183 -2.02 -14.19 22.75
CA TYR A 183 -0.60 -14.49 22.73
C TYR A 183 -0.22 -15.44 23.86
N ASP A 184 0.28 -16.62 23.51
CA ASP A 184 0.76 -17.63 24.45
C ASP A 184 2.13 -17.21 25.03
N VAL A 185 2.14 -16.70 26.26
CA VAL A 185 3.38 -16.37 26.99
C VAL A 185 4.10 -17.67 27.43
N THR A 186 3.32 -18.64 27.88
CA THR A 186 3.79 -20.00 28.18
C THR A 186 2.77 -21.02 27.64
N ASN A 187 3.05 -22.32 27.81
CA ASN A 187 2.07 -23.35 27.48
C ASN A 187 0.75 -23.20 28.24
N SER A 188 0.81 -22.67 29.44
CA SER A 188 -0.34 -22.60 30.36
C SER A 188 -0.91 -21.19 30.53
N LEU A 189 -0.19 -20.15 30.10
CA LEU A 189 -0.58 -18.75 30.28
C LEU A 189 -0.59 -17.98 28.96
N SER A 190 -1.68 -17.29 28.69
CA SER A 190 -1.84 -16.42 27.55
C SER A 190 -2.32 -15.04 27.97
N LEU A 191 -1.91 -14.02 27.21
CA LEU A 191 -2.48 -12.68 27.21
C LEU A 191 -3.48 -12.57 26.07
N ASN A 192 -4.58 -11.86 26.28
CA ASN A 192 -5.58 -11.64 25.22
C ASN A 192 -6.07 -10.21 25.18
N LEU A 193 -6.40 -9.76 23.95
CA LEU A 193 -7.16 -8.58 23.64
C LEU A 193 -8.44 -9.03 22.94
N GLU A 194 -9.58 -8.69 23.50
CA GLU A 194 -10.88 -9.03 22.95
C GLU A 194 -11.64 -7.77 22.56
N LEU A 195 -12.15 -7.76 21.33
CA LEU A 195 -13.05 -6.74 20.80
C LEU A 195 -14.38 -7.41 20.49
N GLN A 196 -15.47 -6.86 21.03
CA GLN A 196 -16.79 -7.47 20.88
C GLN A 196 -17.88 -6.44 20.63
N ALA A 197 -18.90 -6.86 19.86
CA ALA A 197 -20.15 -6.19 19.66
C ALA A 197 -21.28 -7.04 20.24
N ASN A 198 -22.07 -6.45 21.12
CA ASN A 198 -23.18 -7.10 21.78
C ASN A 198 -24.49 -6.46 21.29
N TYR A 199 -25.44 -7.30 20.93
CA TYR A 199 -26.80 -6.90 20.60
C TYR A 199 -27.68 -7.11 21.85
N LYS A 200 -28.33 -6.05 22.31
CA LYS A 200 -29.14 -6.05 23.54
C LYS A 200 -30.54 -5.56 23.25
N ASN A 201 -31.53 -6.18 23.92
CA ASN A 201 -32.89 -5.69 23.87
C ASN A 201 -33.00 -4.36 24.61
N ASP A 202 -33.89 -3.47 24.16
CA ASP A 202 -34.12 -2.12 24.67
C ASP A 202 -34.47 -2.07 26.17
N LEU A 203 -35.18 -3.09 26.69
CA LEU A 203 -35.52 -3.20 28.11
C LEU A 203 -34.27 -3.28 29.04
N TYR A 204 -33.10 -3.58 28.49
CA TYR A 204 -31.83 -3.58 29.19
C TYR A 204 -31.49 -2.25 29.88
N ASN A 205 -31.80 -1.13 29.25
CA ASN A 205 -31.49 0.22 29.72
C ASN A 205 -32.78 1.07 29.97
N LEU A 206 -33.93 0.44 30.02
CA LEU A 206 -35.24 1.05 30.26
C LEU A 206 -35.65 2.11 29.24
N LYS A 207 -35.23 2.03 28.01
CA LYS A 207 -35.74 2.91 26.95
C LYS A 207 -37.14 2.49 26.50
N THR A 208 -37.89 3.46 26.03
CA THR A 208 -39.29 3.27 25.60
C THR A 208 -39.48 3.40 24.09
N ASN A 209 -38.36 3.30 23.33
CA ASN A 209 -38.38 3.56 21.87
C ASN A 209 -38.47 2.29 20.99
N ASP A 210 -38.63 1.12 21.60
CA ASP A 210 -38.74 -0.20 20.94
C ASP A 210 -37.61 -0.51 19.94
N LYS A 211 -36.41 0.06 20.14
CA LYS A 211 -35.25 -0.19 19.33
C LYS A 211 -34.16 -0.87 20.15
N ASN A 212 -33.66 -1.99 19.60
CA ASN A 212 -32.55 -2.71 20.24
C ASN A 212 -31.23 -1.92 20.15
N ASP A 213 -30.41 -2.04 21.18
CA ASP A 213 -29.15 -1.34 21.30
C ASP A 213 -27.96 -2.23 20.91
N TRP A 214 -26.95 -1.60 20.33
CA TRP A 214 -25.63 -2.20 20.15
C TRP A 214 -24.66 -1.68 21.20
N GLN A 215 -23.81 -2.58 21.70
CA GLN A 215 -22.78 -2.25 22.67
C GLN A 215 -21.44 -2.76 22.16
N ALA A 216 -20.43 -1.90 22.11
CA ALA A 216 -19.07 -2.30 21.84
C ALA A 216 -18.28 -2.39 23.15
N ALA A 217 -17.40 -3.40 23.25
CA ALA A 217 -16.47 -3.52 24.35
C ALA A 217 -15.09 -3.92 23.86
N ALA A 218 -14.08 -3.42 24.59
CA ALA A 218 -12.68 -3.82 24.42
C ALA A 218 -12.13 -4.27 25.77
N LEU A 219 -11.64 -5.50 25.83
CA LEU A 219 -11.17 -6.17 27.05
C LEU A 219 -9.75 -6.67 26.86
N ILE A 220 -8.93 -6.51 27.88
CA ILE A 220 -7.59 -7.10 27.97
C ILE A 220 -7.58 -8.06 29.13
N GLY A 221 -6.96 -9.21 28.99
CA GLY A 221 -6.96 -10.18 30.06
C GLY A 221 -5.90 -11.25 29.97
N VAL A 222 -5.98 -12.14 30.93
CA VAL A 222 -5.12 -13.32 31.03
C VAL A 222 -5.96 -14.58 31.02
N THR A 223 -5.45 -15.61 30.36
CA THR A 223 -6.10 -16.93 30.28
C THR A 223 -5.11 -17.98 30.73
N PHE A 224 -5.54 -18.82 31.69
CA PHE A 224 -4.81 -19.98 32.17
C PHE A 224 -5.39 -21.26 31.53
N LYS A 225 -4.53 -22.05 30.90
CA LYS A 225 -4.86 -23.28 30.17
C LYS A 225 -4.53 -24.50 30.99
N ILE A 226 -5.52 -25.32 31.24
CA ILE A 226 -5.44 -26.49 32.15
C ILE A 226 -5.46 -27.76 31.29
N GLY A 227 -4.41 -28.58 31.45
CA GLY A 227 -4.31 -29.85 30.71
C GLY A 227 -3.88 -29.69 29.22
N LYS A 228 -3.48 -28.51 28.80
CA LYS A 228 -2.87 -28.32 27.47
C LYS A 228 -1.57 -29.13 27.41
N ALA A 229 -1.45 -30.03 26.43
CA ALA A 229 -0.23 -30.77 26.20
C ALA A 229 0.97 -29.82 26.04
N LYS A 230 2.10 -30.16 26.66
CA LYS A 230 3.34 -29.42 26.39
C LYS A 230 3.65 -29.57 24.93
N LYS A 231 3.96 -28.44 24.27
CA LYS A 231 4.50 -28.52 22.92
C LYS A 231 5.75 -29.41 22.99
N ALA A 232 5.78 -30.44 22.14
CA ALA A 232 7.04 -31.15 21.92
C ALA A 232 8.10 -30.10 21.56
N PRO A 233 9.34 -30.20 22.04
CA PRO A 233 10.39 -29.31 21.55
C PRO A 233 10.34 -29.43 20.05
N VAL A 234 10.21 -28.30 19.39
CA VAL A 234 10.31 -28.23 17.92
C VAL A 234 11.67 -28.84 17.62
N GLN A 235 11.70 -30.08 17.13
CA GLN A 235 12.89 -30.56 16.46
C GLN A 235 13.02 -29.56 15.29
N GLU A 236 14.03 -28.71 15.42
CA GLU A 236 14.46 -27.86 14.33
C GLU A 236 14.86 -28.84 13.23
N VAL A 237 13.90 -29.15 12.37
CA VAL A 237 14.17 -29.93 11.15
C VAL A 237 15.09 -29.03 10.37
N GLU A 238 16.36 -29.38 10.30
CA GLU A 238 17.30 -28.64 9.46
C GLU A 238 16.65 -28.46 8.10
N PRO A 239 16.53 -27.23 7.63
CA PRO A 239 15.84 -26.98 6.38
C PRO A 239 16.56 -27.71 5.26
N ILE A 240 15.84 -28.60 4.58
CA ILE A 240 16.35 -29.28 3.40
C ILE A 240 16.39 -28.25 2.26
N TYR A 241 17.60 -28.05 1.72
CA TYR A 241 17.82 -27.20 0.58
C TYR A 241 18.09 -28.05 -0.64
N GLU A 242 17.30 -27.83 -1.69
CA GLU A 242 17.66 -28.29 -3.03
C GLU A 242 18.40 -27.20 -3.79
N THR A 243 19.47 -27.59 -4.44
CA THR A 243 20.18 -26.69 -5.33
C THR A 243 19.44 -26.64 -6.67
N ARG A 244 18.87 -25.50 -7.01
CA ARG A 244 18.32 -25.21 -8.33
C ARG A 244 19.28 -24.36 -9.11
N ILE A 245 19.41 -24.65 -10.38
CA ILE A 245 20.18 -23.84 -11.32
C ILE A 245 19.19 -22.90 -11.99
N ASP A 246 19.32 -21.61 -11.67
CA ASP A 246 18.52 -20.56 -12.29
C ASP A 246 19.32 -19.92 -13.43
N THR A 247 18.67 -19.66 -14.55
CA THR A 247 19.25 -18.95 -15.68
C THR A 247 18.99 -17.44 -15.50
N VAL A 248 20.05 -16.71 -15.20
CA VAL A 248 19.96 -15.24 -15.05
C VAL A 248 20.43 -14.58 -16.34
N TRP A 249 19.50 -13.91 -17.01
CA TRP A 249 19.78 -13.14 -18.21
C TRP A 249 20.28 -11.75 -17.85
N TYR A 250 21.31 -11.30 -18.56
CA TYR A 250 21.83 -9.93 -18.43
C TYR A 250 22.19 -9.35 -19.79
N ASN A 251 22.17 -8.05 -19.88
CA ASN A 251 22.59 -7.35 -21.08
C ASN A 251 24.11 -7.14 -21.01
N ASP A 252 24.81 -7.65 -22.02
CA ASP A 252 26.23 -7.38 -22.24
C ASP A 252 26.35 -6.27 -23.28
N THR A 253 26.80 -5.12 -22.84
CA THR A 253 26.90 -3.91 -23.66
C THR A 253 28.31 -3.81 -24.24
N SER A 254 28.41 -3.82 -25.55
CA SER A 254 29.66 -3.56 -26.29
C SER A 254 29.46 -2.38 -27.24
N TYR A 255 30.57 -1.76 -27.66
CA TYR A 255 30.51 -0.65 -28.61
C TYR A 255 31.18 -1.08 -29.91
N LYS A 256 30.49 -0.92 -31.02
CA LYS A 256 31.05 -1.11 -32.36
C LYS A 256 31.23 0.25 -33.02
N THR A 257 32.44 0.47 -33.56
CA THR A 257 32.67 1.64 -34.39
C THR A 257 32.04 1.41 -35.77
N VAL A 258 31.18 2.30 -36.19
CA VAL A 258 30.53 2.26 -37.52
C VAL A 258 30.91 3.52 -38.25
N GLU A 259 31.28 3.35 -39.51
CA GLU A 259 31.55 4.47 -40.40
C GLU A 259 30.23 5.11 -40.86
N THR A 260 30.15 6.42 -40.78
CA THR A 260 28.94 7.19 -41.15
C THR A 260 29.35 8.37 -42.04
N GLU A 261 28.47 8.75 -42.97
CA GLU A 261 28.70 9.97 -43.75
C GLU A 261 28.71 11.18 -42.80
N ALA A 262 29.71 12.03 -43.00
CA ALA A 262 29.87 13.29 -42.28
C ALA A 262 29.90 14.43 -43.27
N SER A 263 29.24 15.54 -42.94
CA SER A 263 29.25 16.75 -43.74
C SER A 263 29.37 17.99 -42.88
N LEU A 264 30.05 18.99 -43.39
CA LEU A 264 30.24 20.28 -42.77
C LEU A 264 29.98 21.37 -43.80
N ARG A 265 29.09 22.34 -43.48
CA ARG A 265 28.94 23.57 -44.26
C ARG A 265 29.38 24.76 -43.42
N ARG A 266 30.16 25.68 -44.05
CA ARG A 266 30.53 26.95 -43.45
C ARG A 266 30.40 28.07 -44.46
N ASP A 267 29.74 29.13 -44.04
CA ASP A 267 29.49 30.33 -44.82
C ASP A 267 30.37 31.46 -44.24
N LEU A 268 31.17 32.11 -45.06
CA LEU A 268 32.00 33.25 -44.68
C LEU A 268 31.61 34.47 -45.49
N HIS A 269 31.16 35.53 -44.83
CA HIS A 269 30.71 36.76 -45.44
C HIS A 269 31.81 37.83 -45.49
N PHE A 270 31.80 38.65 -46.52
CA PHE A 270 32.80 39.68 -46.75
C PHE A 270 32.16 41.08 -46.85
N ALA A 271 32.89 42.09 -46.42
CA ALA A 271 32.51 43.46 -46.66
C ALA A 271 32.61 43.79 -48.15
N ILE A 272 31.91 44.86 -48.54
CA ILE A 272 31.92 45.34 -49.92
C ILE A 272 33.35 45.59 -50.39
N ARG A 273 33.69 45.10 -51.57
CA ARG A 273 35.04 45.23 -52.18
C ARG A 273 36.19 44.60 -51.33
N LYS A 274 35.82 43.63 -50.45
CA LYS A 274 36.79 42.91 -49.62
C LYS A 274 36.75 41.42 -49.91
N ASN A 275 37.92 40.78 -49.73
CA ASN A 275 38.11 39.34 -49.75
C ASN A 275 38.89 38.86 -48.52
N ASP A 276 39.03 39.75 -47.49
CA ASP A 276 39.66 39.55 -46.20
C ASP A 276 38.88 40.29 -45.09
N PRO A 277 39.07 40.02 -43.81
CA PRO A 277 39.91 38.93 -43.28
C PRO A 277 39.23 37.57 -43.43
N ILE A 278 39.99 36.50 -43.53
CA ILE A 278 39.52 35.13 -43.42
C ILE A 278 39.34 34.79 -41.96
N SER A 279 38.20 34.29 -41.60
CA SER A 279 37.88 33.87 -40.21
C SER A 279 38.74 32.67 -39.79
N GLN A 280 39.61 32.86 -38.80
CA GLN A 280 40.45 31.81 -38.25
C GLN A 280 39.61 30.69 -37.62
N GLN A 281 38.42 31.04 -37.07
CA GLN A 281 37.48 30.06 -36.55
C GLN A 281 36.98 29.14 -37.65
N THR A 282 36.52 29.71 -38.80
CA THR A 282 36.05 28.95 -39.96
C THR A 282 37.13 28.00 -40.48
N VAL A 283 38.38 28.49 -40.61
CA VAL A 283 39.54 27.68 -41.03
C VAL A 283 39.76 26.53 -40.07
N SER A 284 39.79 26.82 -38.75
CA SER A 284 40.01 25.79 -37.71
C SER A 284 38.93 24.71 -37.70
N GLU A 285 37.65 25.08 -37.90
CA GLU A 285 36.55 24.13 -37.96
C GLU A 285 36.65 23.19 -39.17
N ILE A 286 37.03 23.71 -40.32
CA ILE A 286 37.24 22.90 -41.52
C ILE A 286 38.45 21.97 -41.35
N VAL A 287 39.57 22.49 -40.81
CA VAL A 287 40.78 21.70 -40.52
C VAL A 287 40.43 20.55 -39.53
N ASN A 288 39.66 20.85 -38.47
CA ASN A 288 39.23 19.82 -37.52
C ASN A 288 38.32 18.78 -38.19
N PHE A 289 37.47 19.20 -39.11
CA PHE A 289 36.67 18.26 -39.87
C PHE A 289 37.55 17.32 -40.71
N VAL A 290 38.56 17.85 -41.40
CA VAL A 290 39.51 17.04 -42.17
C VAL A 290 40.28 16.06 -41.29
N LYS A 291 40.72 16.49 -40.10
CA LYS A 291 41.47 15.62 -39.15
C LYS A 291 40.63 14.47 -38.59
N ASN A 292 39.32 14.69 -38.43
CA ASN A 292 38.43 13.74 -37.76
C ASN A 292 37.68 12.82 -38.72
N ASN A 293 37.82 13.02 -40.04
CA ASN A 293 37.09 12.24 -41.03
C ASN A 293 38.06 11.71 -42.11
N LYS A 294 37.69 10.59 -42.72
CA LYS A 294 38.42 9.97 -43.85
C LYS A 294 37.80 10.40 -45.17
N ASP A 295 38.53 10.26 -46.27
CA ASP A 295 38.07 10.50 -47.65
C ASP A 295 37.35 11.84 -47.84
N VAL A 296 37.94 12.86 -47.17
CA VAL A 296 37.37 14.21 -47.20
C VAL A 296 37.51 14.87 -48.54
N LYS A 297 36.41 15.47 -49.02
CA LYS A 297 36.36 16.37 -50.21
C LYS A 297 35.79 17.67 -49.74
N ILE A 298 36.43 18.78 -50.19
CA ILE A 298 36.02 20.12 -49.84
C ILE A 298 35.73 20.90 -51.14
N THR A 299 34.57 21.57 -51.18
CA THR A 299 34.27 22.53 -52.25
C THR A 299 34.14 23.92 -51.64
N VAL A 300 34.94 24.84 -52.08
CA VAL A 300 34.91 26.26 -51.71
C VAL A 300 34.35 27.03 -52.90
N THR A 301 33.14 27.58 -52.75
CA THR A 301 32.46 28.34 -53.81
C THR A 301 32.33 29.80 -53.39
N GLY A 302 32.91 30.70 -54.20
CA GLY A 302 32.81 32.15 -54.01
C GLY A 302 31.59 32.74 -54.73
N TYR A 303 30.99 33.75 -54.09
CA TYR A 303 29.85 34.49 -54.58
C TYR A 303 30.06 36.00 -54.43
N ALA A 304 29.31 36.76 -55.25
CA ALA A 304 29.23 38.22 -55.17
C ALA A 304 27.78 38.65 -55.22
N ASP A 305 27.47 39.78 -54.59
CA ASP A 305 26.15 40.37 -54.61
C ASP A 305 25.81 40.99 -55.94
N LYS A 306 24.56 41.00 -56.32
CA LYS A 306 24.05 41.60 -57.55
C LYS A 306 23.87 43.09 -57.47
N GLY A 307 23.74 43.63 -56.26
CA GLY A 307 23.45 45.04 -56.02
C GLY A 307 24.62 45.99 -56.24
N THR A 308 25.87 45.43 -56.33
CA THR A 308 27.07 46.25 -56.48
C THR A 308 27.98 45.70 -57.57
N GLY A 309 28.70 46.57 -58.25
CA GLY A 309 29.61 46.17 -59.30
C GLY A 309 28.94 45.87 -60.65
N ASN A 310 29.70 45.20 -61.52
CA ASN A 310 29.20 44.59 -62.74
C ASN A 310 29.66 43.14 -62.83
N ASN A 311 29.09 42.39 -63.75
CA ASN A 311 29.35 40.94 -63.85
C ASN A 311 30.85 40.58 -63.88
N ARG A 312 31.66 41.30 -64.60
CA ARG A 312 33.10 41.07 -64.69
C ARG A 312 33.79 41.28 -63.31
N VAL A 313 33.46 42.39 -62.64
CA VAL A 313 33.99 42.75 -61.36
C VAL A 313 33.54 41.74 -60.27
N ASN A 314 32.26 41.38 -60.31
CA ASN A 314 31.67 40.41 -59.39
C ASN A 314 32.27 39.00 -59.58
N MET A 315 32.56 38.62 -60.80
CA MET A 315 33.27 37.37 -61.08
C MET A 315 34.65 37.38 -60.50
N GLU A 316 35.42 38.47 -60.61
CA GLU A 316 36.74 38.64 -60.04
C GLU A 316 36.72 38.60 -58.49
N TYR A 317 35.80 39.34 -57.83
CA TYR A 317 35.69 39.29 -56.36
C TYR A 317 35.29 37.91 -55.87
N SER A 318 34.36 37.22 -56.53
CA SER A 318 33.99 35.87 -56.13
C SER A 318 35.15 34.88 -56.24
N LYS A 319 35.94 35.00 -57.29
CA LYS A 319 37.18 34.23 -57.47
C LYS A 319 38.18 34.52 -56.37
N ASN A 320 38.50 35.81 -56.15
CA ASN A 320 39.51 36.20 -55.14
C ASN A 320 39.11 35.78 -53.75
N ARG A 321 37.79 35.81 -53.39
CA ARG A 321 37.29 35.32 -52.09
C ARG A 321 37.47 33.82 -51.95
N ALA A 322 37.11 33.04 -52.97
CA ALA A 322 37.26 31.59 -52.94
C ALA A 322 38.75 31.18 -52.86
N GLU A 323 39.60 31.80 -53.67
CA GLU A 323 41.06 31.56 -53.67
C GLU A 323 41.73 31.97 -52.34
N ALA A 324 41.28 33.08 -51.70
CA ALA A 324 41.79 33.53 -50.43
C ALA A 324 41.46 32.50 -49.30
N LEU A 325 40.25 31.99 -49.26
CA LEU A 325 39.86 30.94 -48.28
C LEU A 325 40.58 29.62 -48.57
N THR A 326 40.68 29.21 -49.87
CA THR A 326 41.40 28.02 -50.26
C THR A 326 42.87 28.11 -49.84
N LYS A 327 43.52 29.25 -50.08
CA LYS A 327 44.88 29.48 -49.65
C LYS A 327 45.00 29.36 -48.11
N ALA A 328 44.11 29.99 -47.36
CA ALA A 328 44.12 29.93 -45.92
C ALA A 328 43.94 28.47 -45.37
N LEU A 329 43.16 27.66 -46.06
CA LEU A 329 43.01 26.25 -45.72
C LEU A 329 44.29 25.44 -46.01
N VAL A 330 44.94 25.69 -47.15
CA VAL A 330 46.21 25.05 -47.53
C VAL A 330 47.32 25.47 -46.56
N ASP A 331 47.43 26.77 -46.25
CA ASP A 331 48.40 27.30 -45.29
C ASP A 331 48.19 26.72 -43.89
N ALA A 332 46.96 26.34 -43.55
CA ALA A 332 46.59 25.63 -42.29
C ALA A 332 46.80 24.11 -42.36
N GLY A 333 47.35 23.58 -43.43
CA GLY A 333 47.73 22.19 -43.61
C GLY A 333 46.68 21.26 -44.23
N VAL A 334 45.64 21.81 -44.85
CA VAL A 334 44.68 21.02 -45.66
C VAL A 334 45.32 20.69 -47.00
N PRO A 335 45.38 19.42 -47.41
CA PRO A 335 45.91 19.06 -48.75
C PRO A 335 45.16 19.70 -49.86
N ALA A 336 45.88 20.35 -50.79
CA ALA A 336 45.24 21.06 -51.92
C ALA A 336 44.44 20.15 -52.84
N GLU A 337 44.83 18.88 -52.95
CA GLU A 337 44.18 17.87 -53.82
C GLU A 337 42.77 17.50 -53.39
N ILE A 338 42.38 17.76 -52.15
CA ILE A 338 41.02 17.50 -51.66
C ILE A 338 40.13 18.72 -51.73
N ILE A 339 40.66 19.89 -52.18
CA ILE A 339 39.93 21.14 -52.27
C ILE A 339 39.59 21.45 -53.76
N THR A 340 38.31 21.59 -54.01
CA THR A 340 37.81 22.15 -55.28
C THR A 340 37.44 23.60 -55.06
N THR A 341 38.01 24.52 -55.83
CA THR A 341 37.72 25.96 -55.72
C THR A 341 36.89 26.39 -56.90
N GLU A 342 35.73 26.96 -56.63
CA GLU A 342 34.79 27.45 -57.64
C GLU A 342 34.36 28.90 -57.36
N TRP A 343 33.90 29.56 -58.37
CA TRP A 343 33.30 30.91 -58.25
C TRP A 343 32.11 31.06 -59.19
N LYS A 344 31.07 31.77 -58.75
CA LYS A 344 29.83 31.95 -59.51
C LYS A 344 29.52 33.43 -59.82
N GLY A 345 30.38 34.37 -59.38
CA GLY A 345 30.10 35.79 -59.53
C GLY A 345 28.82 36.19 -58.86
N ASP A 346 28.00 36.94 -59.56
CA ASP A 346 26.64 37.35 -59.20
C ASP A 346 25.56 36.55 -59.92
N SER A 347 25.95 35.54 -60.68
CA SER A 347 24.98 34.68 -61.41
C SER A 347 24.11 33.81 -60.52
N VAL A 348 24.61 33.46 -59.32
CA VAL A 348 23.90 32.71 -58.32
C VAL A 348 23.87 33.49 -57.02
N GLN A 349 22.70 33.60 -56.40
CA GLN A 349 22.48 34.33 -55.16
C GLN A 349 21.96 33.35 -54.12
N PRO A 350 22.87 32.71 -53.34
CA PRO A 350 22.49 31.68 -52.38
C PRO A 350 21.74 32.20 -51.15
N PHE A 351 21.78 33.52 -50.90
CA PHE A 351 21.14 34.17 -49.77
C PHE A 351 20.06 35.17 -50.26
N ALA A 352 18.98 35.27 -49.51
CA ALA A 352 17.87 36.16 -49.80
C ALA A 352 18.26 37.66 -49.67
N ASN A 353 19.11 37.98 -48.70
CA ASN A 353 19.64 39.32 -48.53
C ASN A 353 20.77 39.54 -49.51
N ASN A 354 20.71 40.64 -50.25
CA ASN A 354 21.71 40.96 -51.25
C ASN A 354 23.15 40.99 -50.69
N ASP A 355 23.35 41.60 -49.52
CA ASP A 355 24.63 41.81 -48.91
C ASP A 355 25.31 40.52 -48.46
N ASP A 356 24.52 39.54 -48.05
CA ASP A 356 25.01 38.24 -47.61
C ASP A 356 25.58 37.40 -48.76
N ASN A 357 25.27 37.75 -50.00
CA ASN A 357 25.84 37.11 -51.18
C ASN A 357 27.31 37.47 -51.45
N ARG A 358 27.88 38.43 -50.69
CA ARG A 358 29.32 38.64 -50.65
C ARG A 358 29.94 37.56 -49.76
N ALA A 359 29.99 36.33 -50.24
CA ALA A 359 30.36 35.20 -49.41
C ALA A 359 31.19 34.13 -50.12
N THR A 360 31.79 33.28 -49.28
CA THR A 360 32.19 31.93 -49.71
C THR A 360 31.38 30.91 -48.95
N ILE A 361 30.91 29.90 -49.62
CA ILE A 361 30.28 28.73 -49.04
C ILE A 361 31.25 27.56 -49.18
N THR A 362 31.63 27.00 -48.05
CA THR A 362 32.45 25.78 -48.02
C THR A 362 31.58 24.62 -47.65
N VAL A 363 31.60 23.57 -48.42
CA VAL A 363 30.98 22.28 -48.13
C VAL A 363 32.07 21.23 -48.11
N ALA A 364 32.23 20.56 -46.95
CA ALA A 364 33.11 19.42 -46.79
C ALA A 364 32.26 18.16 -46.54
N SER A 365 32.63 17.09 -47.23
CA SER A 365 32.04 15.77 -47.00
C SER A 365 33.13 14.75 -46.74
N GLY A 366 32.83 13.72 -45.95
CA GLY A 366 33.80 12.67 -45.62
C GLY A 366 33.14 11.53 -44.84
N ILE A 367 33.92 10.58 -44.40
CA ILE A 367 33.49 9.45 -43.61
C ILE A 367 33.96 9.65 -42.18
N GLY A 368 33.01 9.79 -41.24
CA GLY A 368 33.29 9.88 -39.82
C GLY A 368 33.08 8.53 -39.13
N GLU A 369 33.58 8.43 -37.92
CA GLU A 369 33.39 7.27 -37.05
C GLU A 369 32.40 7.58 -35.94
N LYS A 370 31.36 6.71 -35.78
CA LYS A 370 30.39 6.76 -34.68
C LYS A 370 30.47 5.46 -33.89
N LYS A 371 30.49 5.58 -32.57
CA LYS A 371 30.33 4.40 -31.69
C LYS A 371 28.87 4.09 -31.54
N GLU A 372 28.44 2.91 -31.96
CA GLU A 372 27.12 2.39 -31.74
C GLU A 372 27.16 1.34 -30.63
N GLU A 373 26.18 1.47 -29.71
CA GLU A 373 26.00 0.54 -28.63
C GLU A 373 25.35 -0.74 -29.15
N VAL A 374 25.99 -1.87 -28.91
CA VAL A 374 25.46 -3.20 -29.26
C VAL A 374 25.15 -3.92 -27.96
N VAL A 375 23.87 -4.09 -27.65
CA VAL A 375 23.40 -4.83 -26.50
C VAL A 375 23.12 -6.27 -26.89
N THR A 376 23.89 -7.20 -26.32
CA THR A 376 23.72 -8.62 -26.52
C THR A 376 23.18 -9.25 -25.24
N LYS A 377 22.09 -10.01 -25.33
CA LYS A 377 21.57 -10.78 -24.20
C LYS A 377 22.47 -12.00 -23.98
N LYS A 378 23.09 -12.04 -22.80
CA LYS A 378 23.85 -13.21 -22.31
C LYS A 378 23.16 -13.76 -21.08
N TYR A 379 23.43 -15.01 -20.77
CA TYR A 379 22.97 -15.65 -19.56
C TYR A 379 24.14 -16.23 -18.78
N ARG A 380 23.91 -16.32 -17.47
CA ARG A 380 24.76 -17.11 -16.57
C ARG A 380 23.89 -18.05 -15.76
N LEU A 381 24.42 -19.18 -15.41
CA LEU A 381 23.77 -20.14 -14.53
C LEU A 381 24.17 -19.81 -13.09
N GLU A 382 23.17 -19.58 -12.23
CA GLU A 382 23.40 -19.34 -10.81
C GLU A 382 22.80 -20.49 -10.01
N GLU A 383 23.58 -21.06 -9.12
CA GLU A 383 23.10 -22.03 -8.14
C GLU A 383 22.36 -21.32 -7.02
N LYS A 384 21.07 -21.62 -6.86
CA LYS A 384 20.24 -21.09 -5.79
C LYS A 384 19.78 -22.23 -4.89
N LYS A 385 20.13 -22.14 -3.62
CA LYS A 385 19.58 -23.04 -2.62
C LYS A 385 18.15 -22.64 -2.31
N VAL A 386 17.20 -23.49 -2.68
CA VAL A 386 15.77 -23.28 -2.41
C VAL A 386 15.35 -24.24 -1.30
N ARG A 387 14.74 -23.67 -0.27
CA ARG A 387 14.18 -24.47 0.83
C ARG A 387 12.98 -25.28 0.32
N VAL A 388 12.96 -26.60 0.60
CA VAL A 388 11.95 -27.55 0.08
C VAL A 388 10.97 -28.01 1.15
N ASN A 389 11.19 -27.60 2.44
CA ASN A 389 10.34 -27.97 3.60
C ASN A 389 10.11 -26.81 4.55
#